data_f3652e93b5baf88e13e592fd220abad3
#
_entry.id   f3652e93b5baf88e13e592fd220abad3
#
_cell.length_a   1.000
_cell.length_b   1.000
_cell.length_c   1.000
_cell.angle_alpha   90.00
_cell.angle_beta   90.00
_cell.angle_gamma   90.00
#
_symmetry.space_group_name_H-M   'P 1'
#
loop_
_entity.id
_entity.type
_entity.pdbx_description
1 polymer ?
#
loop_
_entity_poly.entity_id
_entity_poly.type
_entity_poly.pdbx_seq_one_letter_code
_entity_poly.pdbx_strand_id
1 'polypeptide(L)'
;MLNYSVLPDMVALTALVAVFRAILRRHVGEQLDRWLIGWSFMLAYFFVRLFDVGTGARQRGVHTLAELLVELAAVMFLRACSRFDVLSEQPIPAAIWITGMLSYTACVFAGVGDGRIYAAILVLIAVGATWLHVRTQGHSTRGQRVFSVAASYVLVAALAELIHLHHANYGAEAIMVWLYLMAGIRFAQHWPRRTAGVVVTVFGFFAMAAMHPIVWMLGALMHGLQIEREVWNIPKFITAVGVLLTFLEQQIDRAEHLALHDPLTGLPNRRLLQDRMEKTLQRADRNQTLAAVLMVDMDEFKRINDTYGHAVGDAVLCAASERMLKRLRKADTVARTGGDEFTVLLADLTEPQNAMYLARTIEESLQQPVTVGGVTLQASGSIGVAVYPNDARSPDALYAHADAGMYAAKRRAKMAQGGRSSSVAG
;
A
#
# COMPACT_ATOMS: atom_id res chain seq x y z
N MET A 1 -24.17 -37.54 -12.45
CA MET A 1 -24.59 -36.83 -11.22
C MET A 1 -23.67 -35.64 -11.01
N LEU A 2 -24.11 -34.63 -10.30
CA LEU A 2 -23.28 -33.47 -9.93
C LEU A 2 -22.84 -33.59 -8.46
N ASN A 3 -21.66 -33.06 -8.15
CA ASN A 3 -21.16 -33.01 -6.78
C ASN A 3 -21.68 -31.75 -6.07
N TYR A 4 -22.84 -31.86 -5.42
CA TYR A 4 -23.50 -30.72 -4.78
C TYR A 4 -22.80 -30.21 -3.50
N SER A 5 -21.85 -30.97 -2.93
CA SER A 5 -21.11 -30.53 -1.72
C SER A 5 -20.26 -29.27 -1.93
N VAL A 6 -19.94 -28.93 -3.17
CA VAL A 6 -19.15 -27.73 -3.52
C VAL A 6 -20.01 -26.48 -3.71
N LEU A 7 -21.35 -26.57 -3.71
CA LEU A 7 -22.24 -25.44 -3.95
C LEU A 7 -22.12 -24.32 -2.89
N PRO A 8 -22.06 -24.61 -1.57
CA PRO A 8 -21.88 -23.56 -0.57
C PRO A 8 -20.60 -22.75 -0.80
N ASP A 9 -19.50 -23.41 -1.12
CA ASP A 9 -18.21 -22.76 -1.38
C ASP A 9 -18.27 -21.90 -2.64
N MET A 10 -18.92 -22.38 -3.70
CA MET A 10 -19.15 -21.60 -4.92
C MET A 10 -19.95 -20.33 -4.67
N VAL A 11 -21.03 -20.43 -3.88
CA VAL A 11 -21.87 -19.26 -3.52
C VAL A 11 -21.06 -18.27 -2.71
N ALA A 12 -20.35 -18.73 -1.68
CA ALA A 12 -19.52 -17.87 -0.83
C ALA A 12 -18.41 -17.19 -1.64
N LEU A 13 -17.73 -17.92 -2.52
CA LEU A 13 -16.68 -17.36 -3.34
C LEU A 13 -17.21 -16.42 -4.43
N THR A 14 -18.38 -16.70 -5.01
CA THR A 14 -19.04 -15.81 -5.97
C THR A 14 -19.39 -14.48 -5.30
N ALA A 15 -19.96 -14.51 -4.09
CA ALA A 15 -20.22 -13.30 -3.32
C ALA A 15 -18.93 -12.52 -3.05
N LEU A 16 -17.85 -13.20 -2.67
CA LEU A 16 -16.55 -12.61 -2.44
C LEU A 16 -15.99 -11.93 -3.70
N VAL A 17 -16.00 -12.62 -4.84
CA VAL A 17 -15.56 -12.07 -6.15
C VAL A 17 -16.39 -10.86 -6.53
N ALA A 18 -17.72 -10.88 -6.28
CA ALA A 18 -18.58 -9.74 -6.50
C ALA A 18 -18.21 -8.54 -5.63
N VAL A 19 -17.86 -8.75 -4.36
CA VAL A 19 -17.37 -7.70 -3.45
C VAL A 19 -16.04 -7.12 -3.96
N PHE A 20 -15.06 -7.97 -4.30
CA PHE A 20 -13.80 -7.52 -4.89
C PHE A 20 -14.03 -6.67 -6.15
N ARG A 21 -14.92 -7.13 -7.05
CA ARG A 21 -15.26 -6.38 -8.27
C ARG A 21 -15.97 -5.06 -7.98
N ALA A 22 -16.82 -4.99 -6.97
CA ALA A 22 -17.48 -3.75 -6.55
C ALA A 22 -16.48 -2.71 -6.02
N ILE A 23 -15.47 -3.17 -5.26
CA ILE A 23 -14.37 -2.32 -4.77
C ILE A 23 -13.53 -1.82 -5.95
N LEU A 24 -13.19 -2.69 -6.92
CA LEU A 24 -12.45 -2.36 -8.13
C LEU A 24 -13.11 -1.25 -8.96
N ARG A 25 -14.44 -1.30 -9.14
CA ARG A 25 -15.17 -0.28 -9.92
C ARG A 25 -15.04 1.13 -9.36
N ARG A 26 -14.74 1.25 -8.07
CA ARG A 26 -14.58 2.54 -7.38
C ARG A 26 -13.13 3.01 -7.31
N HIS A 27 -12.17 2.09 -7.46
CA HIS A 27 -10.75 2.36 -7.27
C HIS A 27 -9.93 1.61 -8.33
N VAL A 28 -9.50 2.32 -9.35
CA VAL A 28 -8.65 1.76 -10.41
C VAL A 28 -7.25 1.50 -9.86
N GLY A 29 -6.87 0.23 -9.72
CA GLY A 29 -5.53 -0.18 -9.30
C GLY A 29 -5.18 -1.56 -9.83
N GLU A 30 -4.12 -1.67 -10.63
CA GLU A 30 -3.65 -2.93 -11.25
C GLU A 30 -3.45 -4.09 -10.26
N GLN A 31 -3.14 -3.78 -9.02
CA GLN A 31 -2.90 -4.81 -7.99
C GLN A 31 -4.18 -5.56 -7.60
N LEU A 32 -5.32 -4.87 -7.58
CA LEU A 32 -6.60 -5.47 -7.23
C LEU A 32 -7.11 -6.39 -8.36
N ASP A 33 -6.81 -6.07 -9.63
CA ASP A 33 -7.14 -6.91 -10.78
C ASP A 33 -6.46 -8.29 -10.70
N ARG A 34 -5.21 -8.34 -10.20
CA ARG A 34 -4.47 -9.59 -10.01
C ARG A 34 -5.13 -10.51 -8.98
N TRP A 35 -5.63 -9.93 -7.88
CA TRP A 35 -6.41 -10.67 -6.89
C TRP A 35 -7.70 -11.21 -7.48
N LEU A 36 -8.41 -10.39 -8.26
CA LEU A 36 -9.64 -10.80 -8.91
C LEU A 36 -9.43 -11.98 -9.88
N ILE A 37 -8.35 -11.96 -10.65
CA ILE A 37 -7.98 -13.06 -11.55
C ILE A 37 -7.72 -14.34 -10.73
N GLY A 38 -6.96 -14.27 -9.65
CA GLY A 38 -6.68 -15.41 -8.77
C GLY A 38 -7.96 -16.02 -8.18
N TRP A 39 -8.87 -15.18 -7.66
CA TRP A 39 -10.17 -15.63 -7.16
C TRP A 39 -11.09 -16.17 -8.26
N SER A 40 -10.98 -15.68 -9.49
CA SER A 40 -11.72 -16.20 -10.64
C SER A 40 -11.25 -17.61 -11.02
N PHE A 41 -9.95 -17.91 -10.99
CA PHE A 41 -9.44 -19.27 -11.15
C PHE A 41 -9.89 -20.19 -10.01
N MET A 42 -9.93 -19.70 -8.78
CA MET A 42 -10.45 -20.45 -7.65
C MET A 42 -11.94 -20.76 -7.81
N LEU A 43 -12.74 -19.83 -8.33
CA LEU A 43 -14.15 -20.07 -8.66
C LEU A 43 -14.29 -21.11 -9.79
N ALA A 44 -13.47 -21.03 -10.82
CA ALA A 44 -13.43 -22.01 -11.90
C ALA A 44 -13.05 -23.41 -11.39
N TYR A 45 -12.13 -23.53 -10.43
CA TYR A 45 -11.84 -24.78 -9.73
C TYR A 45 -13.09 -25.40 -9.10
N PHE A 46 -13.86 -24.64 -8.31
CA PHE A 46 -15.09 -25.15 -7.70
C PHE A 46 -16.13 -25.55 -8.75
N PHE A 47 -16.24 -24.77 -9.82
CA PHE A 47 -17.12 -25.10 -10.93
C PHE A 47 -16.76 -26.43 -11.59
N VAL A 48 -15.48 -26.67 -11.85
CA VAL A 48 -14.99 -27.94 -12.41
C VAL A 48 -15.23 -29.09 -11.44
N ARG A 49 -15.03 -28.88 -10.13
CA ARG A 49 -15.27 -29.87 -9.07
C ARG A 49 -16.76 -30.29 -8.96
N LEU A 50 -17.67 -29.47 -9.45
CA LEU A 50 -19.10 -29.84 -9.53
C LEU A 50 -19.33 -31.07 -10.43
N PHE A 51 -18.43 -31.28 -11.42
CA PHE A 51 -18.49 -32.41 -12.36
C PHE A 51 -17.60 -33.59 -11.95
N ASP A 52 -16.93 -33.51 -10.80
CA ASP A 52 -16.03 -34.56 -10.28
C ASP A 52 -16.82 -35.69 -9.63
N VAL A 53 -17.57 -36.39 -10.49
CA VAL A 53 -18.39 -37.54 -10.10
C VAL A 53 -18.22 -38.66 -11.14
N GLY A 54 -17.99 -39.87 -10.69
CA GLY A 54 -17.83 -41.05 -11.54
C GLY A 54 -16.48 -41.72 -11.37
N THR A 55 -16.09 -42.53 -12.33
CA THR A 55 -14.81 -43.31 -12.35
C THR A 55 -14.18 -43.28 -13.73
N GLY A 56 -12.87 -43.54 -13.80
CA GLY A 56 -12.16 -43.73 -15.05
C GLY A 56 -11.50 -42.46 -15.63
N ALA A 57 -11.26 -42.45 -16.95
CA ALA A 57 -10.48 -41.42 -17.64
C ALA A 57 -11.12 -40.02 -17.56
N ARG A 58 -12.44 -39.95 -17.63
CA ARG A 58 -13.16 -38.68 -17.51
C ARG A 58 -12.95 -38.04 -16.14
N GLN A 59 -13.05 -38.80 -15.06
CA GLN A 59 -12.84 -38.29 -13.71
C GLN A 59 -11.40 -37.80 -13.52
N ARG A 60 -10.41 -38.55 -14.01
CA ARG A 60 -9.01 -38.13 -13.99
C ARG A 60 -8.83 -36.77 -14.71
N GLY A 61 -9.45 -36.61 -15.90
CA GLY A 61 -9.38 -35.36 -16.63
C GLY A 61 -9.98 -34.16 -15.86
N VAL A 62 -11.15 -34.35 -15.26
CA VAL A 62 -11.82 -33.32 -14.44
C VAL A 62 -10.96 -32.96 -13.23
N HIS A 63 -10.39 -33.99 -12.57
CA HIS A 63 -9.52 -33.78 -11.40
C HIS A 63 -8.23 -33.04 -11.78
N THR A 64 -7.57 -33.45 -12.87
CA THR A 64 -6.38 -32.76 -13.39
C THR A 64 -6.68 -31.28 -13.69
N LEU A 65 -7.79 -31.01 -14.38
CA LEU A 65 -8.17 -29.62 -14.69
C LEU A 65 -8.42 -28.80 -13.42
N ALA A 66 -9.09 -29.39 -12.43
CA ALA A 66 -9.34 -28.71 -11.14
C ALA A 66 -8.01 -28.34 -10.46
N GLU A 67 -7.05 -29.26 -10.37
CA GLU A 67 -5.77 -29.00 -9.72
C GLU A 67 -4.92 -27.96 -10.47
N LEU A 68 -4.95 -27.95 -11.81
CA LEU A 68 -4.30 -26.91 -12.60
C LEU A 68 -4.92 -25.52 -12.37
N LEU A 69 -6.23 -25.45 -12.17
CA LEU A 69 -6.90 -24.16 -11.87
C LEU A 69 -6.51 -23.62 -10.49
N VAL A 70 -6.40 -24.48 -9.48
CA VAL A 70 -5.91 -24.08 -8.14
C VAL A 70 -4.46 -23.64 -8.20
N GLU A 71 -3.62 -24.31 -8.96
CA GLU A 71 -2.21 -23.94 -9.14
C GLU A 71 -2.10 -22.57 -9.84
N LEU A 72 -2.88 -22.34 -10.89
CA LEU A 72 -2.96 -21.03 -11.54
C LEU A 72 -3.45 -19.93 -10.56
N ALA A 73 -4.44 -20.24 -9.73
CA ALA A 73 -4.87 -19.32 -8.69
C ALA A 73 -3.73 -18.98 -7.71
N ALA A 74 -2.98 -19.99 -7.25
CA ALA A 74 -1.84 -19.79 -6.35
C ALA A 74 -0.72 -18.95 -6.99
N VAL A 75 -0.42 -19.16 -8.28
CA VAL A 75 0.51 -18.34 -9.06
C VAL A 75 0.01 -16.88 -9.14
N MET A 76 -1.29 -16.67 -9.39
CA MET A 76 -1.87 -15.33 -9.44
C MET A 76 -1.84 -14.65 -8.06
N PHE A 77 -2.06 -15.37 -6.97
CA PHE A 77 -1.90 -14.85 -5.62
C PHE A 77 -0.45 -14.47 -5.31
N LEU A 78 0.51 -15.31 -5.67
CA LEU A 78 1.93 -14.97 -5.53
C LEU A 78 2.30 -13.71 -6.32
N ARG A 79 1.76 -13.57 -7.53
CA ARG A 79 1.91 -12.35 -8.35
C ARG A 79 1.28 -11.13 -7.67
N ALA A 80 0.06 -11.26 -7.13
CA ALA A 80 -0.66 -10.19 -6.44
C ALA A 80 0.03 -9.75 -5.15
N CYS A 81 0.73 -10.66 -4.46
CA CYS A 81 1.54 -10.38 -3.28
C CYS A 81 2.87 -9.69 -3.59
N SER A 82 3.29 -9.62 -4.86
CA SER A 82 4.56 -9.05 -5.29
C SER A 82 4.41 -7.58 -5.68
N ARG A 83 5.35 -6.72 -5.24
CA ARG A 83 5.38 -5.30 -5.59
C ARG A 83 5.60 -5.08 -7.09
N PHE A 84 6.43 -5.94 -7.69
CA PHE A 84 6.78 -5.90 -9.12
C PHE A 84 6.02 -6.99 -9.86
N ASP A 85 5.45 -6.64 -10.99
CA ASP A 85 4.78 -7.59 -11.87
C ASP A 85 5.81 -8.32 -12.74
N VAL A 86 6.38 -9.37 -12.15
CA VAL A 86 7.38 -10.21 -12.82
C VAL A 86 6.88 -10.79 -14.14
N LEU A 87 5.56 -11.07 -14.25
CA LEU A 87 4.97 -11.61 -15.49
C LEU A 87 4.89 -10.56 -16.60
N SER A 88 4.63 -9.29 -16.27
CA SER A 88 4.60 -8.22 -17.27
C SER A 88 6.01 -7.77 -17.67
N GLU A 89 6.95 -7.73 -16.72
CA GLU A 89 8.32 -7.29 -16.98
C GLU A 89 9.18 -8.39 -17.62
N GLN A 90 8.93 -9.66 -17.28
CA GLN A 90 9.68 -10.81 -17.76
C GLN A 90 8.75 -11.96 -18.19
N PRO A 91 7.96 -11.77 -19.27
CA PRO A 91 6.91 -12.73 -19.63
C PRO A 91 7.46 -14.10 -20.06
N ILE A 92 8.59 -14.14 -20.76
CA ILE A 92 9.15 -15.40 -21.28
C ILE A 92 9.66 -16.30 -20.15
N PRO A 93 10.59 -15.88 -19.26
CA PRO A 93 11.06 -16.75 -18.18
C PRO A 93 9.94 -17.10 -17.18
N ALA A 94 8.98 -16.20 -16.94
CA ALA A 94 7.83 -16.51 -16.12
C ALA A 94 6.93 -17.57 -16.76
N ALA A 95 6.67 -17.49 -18.07
CA ALA A 95 5.91 -18.50 -18.79
C ALA A 95 6.59 -19.88 -18.76
N ILE A 96 7.91 -19.95 -18.97
CA ILE A 96 8.67 -21.20 -18.89
C ILE A 96 8.54 -21.82 -17.50
N TRP A 97 8.71 -21.01 -16.45
CA TRP A 97 8.61 -21.47 -15.07
C TRP A 97 7.22 -22.00 -14.72
N ILE A 98 6.15 -21.23 -15.06
CA ILE A 98 4.75 -21.61 -14.85
C ILE A 98 4.40 -22.87 -15.65
N THR A 99 4.78 -22.92 -16.93
CA THR A 99 4.52 -24.10 -17.78
C THR A 99 5.18 -25.34 -17.22
N GLY A 100 6.41 -25.23 -16.69
CA GLY A 100 7.08 -26.33 -16.01
C GLY A 100 6.27 -26.86 -14.82
N MET A 101 5.80 -25.98 -13.94
CA MET A 101 5.00 -26.36 -12.77
C MET A 101 3.69 -27.04 -13.18
N LEU A 102 2.92 -26.40 -14.07
CA LEU A 102 1.65 -26.94 -14.57
C LEU A 102 1.84 -28.31 -15.29
N SER A 103 2.93 -28.46 -16.06
CA SER A 103 3.25 -29.72 -16.71
C SER A 103 3.56 -30.84 -15.72
N TYR A 104 4.26 -30.52 -14.62
CA TYR A 104 4.51 -31.47 -13.55
C TYR A 104 3.20 -31.99 -12.95
N THR A 105 2.33 -31.07 -12.54
CA THR A 105 1.02 -31.40 -11.97
C THR A 105 0.16 -32.19 -12.96
N ALA A 106 0.13 -31.79 -14.23
CA ALA A 106 -0.60 -32.51 -15.26
C ALA A 106 -0.10 -33.97 -15.43
N CYS A 107 1.22 -34.19 -15.42
CA CYS A 107 1.81 -35.54 -15.51
C CYS A 107 1.46 -36.41 -14.31
N VAL A 108 1.47 -35.86 -13.09
CA VAL A 108 1.06 -36.55 -11.86
C VAL A 108 -0.36 -37.09 -11.98
N PHE A 109 -1.31 -36.21 -12.29
CA PHE A 109 -2.74 -36.54 -12.37
C PHE A 109 -3.09 -37.39 -13.61
N ALA A 110 -2.33 -37.26 -14.70
CA ALA A 110 -2.43 -38.15 -15.87
C ALA A 110 -1.90 -39.56 -15.60
N GLY A 111 -1.20 -39.79 -14.49
CA GLY A 111 -0.63 -41.06 -14.12
C GLY A 111 0.62 -41.41 -14.92
N VAL A 112 1.41 -40.45 -15.35
CA VAL A 112 2.67 -40.65 -16.04
C VAL A 112 3.68 -41.27 -15.07
N GLY A 113 4.20 -42.48 -15.36
CA GLY A 113 5.14 -43.19 -14.50
C GLY A 113 6.62 -43.04 -14.89
N ASP A 114 6.93 -42.37 -16.01
CA ASP A 114 8.31 -42.25 -16.49
C ASP A 114 9.04 -41.08 -15.79
N GLY A 115 10.01 -41.43 -14.92
CA GLY A 115 10.83 -40.46 -14.20
C GLY A 115 11.67 -39.54 -15.10
N ARG A 116 11.95 -39.93 -16.36
CA ARG A 116 12.70 -39.08 -17.32
C ARG A 116 11.90 -37.88 -17.74
N ILE A 117 10.56 -38.00 -17.86
CA ILE A 117 9.65 -36.89 -18.18
C ILE A 117 9.69 -35.88 -17.04
N TYR A 118 9.57 -36.34 -15.80
CA TYR A 118 9.65 -35.45 -14.64
C TYR A 118 11.01 -34.74 -14.52
N ALA A 119 12.13 -35.48 -14.81
CA ALA A 119 13.45 -34.87 -14.83
C ALA A 119 13.57 -33.77 -15.88
N ALA A 120 13.03 -33.94 -17.07
CA ALA A 120 12.99 -32.89 -18.11
C ALA A 120 12.16 -31.68 -17.67
N ILE A 121 11.04 -31.90 -17.01
CA ILE A 121 10.18 -30.83 -16.46
C ILE A 121 10.92 -30.07 -15.35
N LEU A 122 11.66 -30.74 -14.46
CA LEU A 122 12.48 -30.07 -13.44
C LEU A 122 13.52 -29.12 -14.04
N VAL A 123 14.13 -29.51 -15.17
CA VAL A 123 15.06 -28.65 -15.90
C VAL A 123 14.35 -27.36 -16.35
N LEU A 124 13.12 -27.47 -16.88
CA LEU A 124 12.33 -26.28 -17.26
C LEU A 124 12.03 -25.39 -16.08
N ILE A 125 11.63 -25.95 -14.94
CA ILE A 125 11.37 -25.20 -13.70
C ILE A 125 12.65 -24.49 -13.24
N ALA A 126 13.80 -25.18 -13.21
CA ALA A 126 15.07 -24.63 -12.79
C ALA A 126 15.58 -23.52 -13.72
N VAL A 127 15.49 -23.72 -15.04
CA VAL A 127 15.87 -22.73 -16.05
C VAL A 127 14.99 -21.49 -15.97
N GLY A 128 13.66 -21.66 -15.90
CA GLY A 128 12.71 -20.57 -15.75
C GLY A 128 12.96 -19.77 -14.49
N ALA A 129 13.13 -20.43 -13.34
CA ALA A 129 13.44 -19.80 -12.06
C ALA A 129 14.76 -19.02 -12.12
N THR A 130 15.84 -19.63 -12.64
CA THR A 130 17.15 -18.98 -12.76
C THR A 130 17.09 -17.74 -13.65
N TRP A 131 16.51 -17.86 -14.82
CA TRP A 131 16.36 -16.76 -15.76
C TRP A 131 15.55 -15.62 -15.17
N LEU A 132 14.45 -15.94 -14.50
CA LEU A 132 13.61 -14.98 -13.80
C LEU A 132 14.40 -14.18 -12.75
N HIS A 133 15.22 -14.87 -11.94
CA HIS A 133 16.03 -14.25 -10.91
C HIS A 133 17.18 -13.38 -11.47
N VAL A 134 17.81 -13.78 -12.56
CA VAL A 134 18.88 -13.01 -13.21
C VAL A 134 18.34 -11.67 -13.75
N ARG A 135 17.13 -11.67 -14.30
CA ARG A 135 16.53 -10.48 -14.93
C ARG A 135 15.89 -9.50 -13.92
N THR A 136 15.46 -9.96 -12.75
CA THR A 136 14.84 -9.09 -11.72
C THR A 136 15.84 -8.36 -10.82
N GLN A 137 17.11 -8.25 -11.21
CA GLN A 137 18.21 -7.70 -10.39
C GLN A 137 18.03 -6.23 -9.95
N GLY A 138 17.22 -5.42 -10.65
CA GLY A 138 17.09 -3.98 -10.41
C GLY A 138 16.17 -3.55 -9.27
N HIS A 139 15.23 -4.40 -8.82
CA HIS A 139 14.06 -3.95 -8.05
C HIS A 139 13.91 -4.54 -6.64
N SER A 140 14.85 -5.36 -6.17
CA SER A 140 14.80 -5.98 -4.84
C SER A 140 16.09 -5.83 -4.06
N THR A 141 16.01 -5.86 -2.71
CA THR A 141 17.21 -5.87 -1.88
C THR A 141 18.02 -7.14 -2.11
N ARG A 142 19.34 -7.09 -1.85
CA ARG A 142 20.23 -8.25 -2.00
C ARG A 142 19.73 -9.46 -1.19
N GLY A 143 19.23 -9.24 0.03
CA GLY A 143 18.69 -10.29 0.88
C GLY A 143 17.42 -10.94 0.29
N GLN A 144 16.49 -10.15 -0.23
CA GLN A 144 15.27 -10.66 -0.86
C GLN A 144 15.56 -11.50 -2.11
N ARG A 145 16.57 -11.10 -2.89
CA ARG A 145 17.03 -11.86 -4.07
C ARG A 145 17.61 -13.21 -3.69
N VAL A 146 18.57 -13.22 -2.76
CA VAL A 146 19.19 -14.45 -2.27
C VAL A 146 18.14 -15.40 -1.72
N PHE A 147 17.21 -14.90 -0.92
CA PHE A 147 16.11 -15.69 -0.38
C PHE A 147 15.23 -16.31 -1.48
N SER A 148 14.81 -15.52 -2.47
CA SER A 148 13.96 -16.01 -3.57
C SER A 148 14.64 -17.05 -4.43
N VAL A 149 15.93 -16.86 -4.73
CA VAL A 149 16.76 -17.86 -5.44
C VAL A 149 16.85 -19.14 -4.63
N ALA A 150 17.25 -19.05 -3.37
CA ALA A 150 17.40 -20.22 -2.50
C ALA A 150 16.08 -20.99 -2.36
N ALA A 151 14.95 -20.28 -2.16
CA ALA A 151 13.64 -20.92 -2.04
C ALA A 151 13.24 -21.67 -3.32
N SER A 152 13.53 -21.15 -4.51
CA SER A 152 13.24 -21.84 -5.78
C SER A 152 14.09 -23.10 -5.96
N TYR A 153 15.37 -23.04 -5.59
CA TYR A 153 16.24 -24.23 -5.66
C TYR A 153 15.90 -25.28 -4.61
N VAL A 154 15.42 -24.88 -3.43
CA VAL A 154 14.89 -25.80 -2.43
C VAL A 154 13.69 -26.58 -2.98
N LEU A 155 12.78 -25.91 -3.70
CA LEU A 155 11.67 -26.59 -4.37
C LEU A 155 12.18 -27.59 -5.41
N VAL A 156 13.09 -27.19 -6.29
CA VAL A 156 13.65 -28.09 -7.33
C VAL A 156 14.34 -29.30 -6.70
N ALA A 157 15.10 -29.12 -5.63
CA ALA A 157 15.75 -30.20 -4.90
C ALA A 157 14.73 -31.15 -4.25
N ALA A 158 13.69 -30.60 -3.62
CA ALA A 158 12.61 -31.43 -3.03
C ALA A 158 11.88 -32.26 -4.08
N LEU A 159 11.56 -31.66 -5.24
CA LEU A 159 10.93 -32.38 -6.35
C LEU A 159 11.86 -33.49 -6.92
N ALA A 160 13.15 -33.22 -7.05
CA ALA A 160 14.12 -34.18 -7.50
C ALA A 160 14.20 -35.37 -6.54
N GLU A 161 14.20 -35.13 -5.23
CA GLU A 161 14.21 -36.18 -4.22
C GLU A 161 12.93 -37.01 -4.23
N LEU A 162 11.76 -36.38 -4.38
CA LEU A 162 10.48 -37.09 -4.51
C LEU A 162 10.46 -38.01 -5.75
N ILE A 163 11.06 -37.59 -6.86
CA ILE A 163 11.18 -38.44 -8.06
C ILE A 163 12.14 -39.60 -7.79
N HIS A 164 13.28 -39.34 -7.13
CA HIS A 164 14.26 -40.36 -6.78
C HIS A 164 13.66 -41.46 -5.87
N LEU A 165 12.84 -41.04 -4.92
CA LEU A 165 12.14 -41.96 -4.01
C LEU A 165 10.88 -42.61 -4.62
N HIS A 166 10.62 -42.45 -5.90
CA HIS A 166 9.40 -42.90 -6.59
C HIS A 166 8.08 -42.34 -6.03
N HIS A 167 8.14 -41.15 -5.43
CA HIS A 167 7.00 -40.43 -4.85
C HIS A 167 6.63 -39.16 -5.62
N ALA A 168 6.77 -39.19 -6.96
CA ALA A 168 6.49 -38.04 -7.83
C ALA A 168 5.07 -37.46 -7.66
N ASN A 169 4.10 -38.30 -7.23
CA ASN A 169 2.72 -37.89 -6.96
C ASN A 169 2.58 -36.81 -5.88
N TYR A 170 3.52 -36.75 -4.91
CA TYR A 170 3.52 -35.67 -3.88
C TYR A 170 4.16 -34.38 -4.36
N GLY A 171 4.73 -34.37 -5.56
CA GLY A 171 5.37 -33.18 -6.09
C GLY A 171 4.39 -32.03 -6.41
N ALA A 172 3.17 -32.35 -6.86
CA ALA A 172 2.13 -31.36 -7.07
C ALA A 172 1.74 -30.66 -5.75
N GLU A 173 1.63 -31.42 -4.66
CA GLU A 173 1.38 -30.87 -3.32
C GLU A 173 2.55 -30.00 -2.84
N ALA A 174 3.79 -30.45 -3.09
CA ALA A 174 4.99 -29.68 -2.74
C ALA A 174 5.06 -28.32 -3.48
N ILE A 175 4.64 -28.28 -4.76
CA ILE A 175 4.50 -27.05 -5.54
C ILE A 175 3.48 -26.11 -4.88
N MET A 176 2.31 -26.63 -4.50
CA MET A 176 1.27 -25.83 -3.86
C MET A 176 1.71 -25.26 -2.51
N VAL A 177 2.34 -26.10 -1.67
CA VAL A 177 2.93 -25.65 -0.39
C VAL A 177 3.91 -24.53 -0.63
N TRP A 178 4.81 -24.66 -1.59
CA TRP A 178 5.79 -23.64 -1.92
C TRP A 178 5.15 -22.34 -2.40
N LEU A 179 4.17 -22.42 -3.31
CA LEU A 179 3.47 -21.23 -3.84
C LEU A 179 2.79 -20.44 -2.72
N TYR A 180 2.08 -21.10 -1.81
CA TYR A 180 1.40 -20.43 -0.70
C TYR A 180 2.37 -19.89 0.35
N LEU A 181 3.46 -20.60 0.68
CA LEU A 181 4.50 -20.08 1.55
C LEU A 181 5.13 -18.82 0.96
N MET A 182 5.48 -18.84 -0.32
CA MET A 182 6.05 -17.67 -0.99
C MET A 182 5.07 -16.52 -1.08
N ALA A 183 3.80 -16.77 -1.33
CA ALA A 183 2.77 -15.74 -1.34
C ALA A 183 2.66 -15.06 0.04
N GLY A 184 2.58 -15.82 1.12
CA GLY A 184 2.53 -15.28 2.48
C GLY A 184 3.76 -14.46 2.85
N ILE A 185 4.97 -14.95 2.55
CA ILE A 185 6.23 -14.24 2.80
C ILE A 185 6.30 -12.95 1.98
N ARG A 186 5.97 -13.00 0.68
CA ARG A 186 5.96 -11.83 -0.20
C ARG A 186 4.93 -10.80 0.26
N PHE A 187 3.75 -11.24 0.67
CA PHE A 187 2.73 -10.34 1.20
C PHE A 187 3.23 -9.63 2.46
N ALA A 188 3.81 -10.36 3.43
CA ALA A 188 4.37 -9.78 4.65
C ALA A 188 5.52 -8.78 4.37
N GLN A 189 6.32 -9.02 3.33
CA GLN A 189 7.40 -8.11 2.91
C GLN A 189 6.89 -6.85 2.22
N HIS A 190 5.81 -6.98 1.43
CA HIS A 190 5.21 -5.86 0.71
C HIS A 190 4.46 -4.90 1.65
N TRP A 191 3.87 -5.44 2.71
CA TRP A 191 3.06 -4.72 3.68
C TRP A 191 3.78 -4.68 5.03
N PRO A 192 4.69 -3.69 5.25
CA PRO A 192 5.51 -3.64 6.47
C PRO A 192 4.70 -3.28 7.72
N ARG A 193 3.54 -2.62 7.56
CA ARG A 193 2.63 -2.35 8.69
C ARG A 193 1.85 -3.62 9.01
N ARG A 194 1.96 -4.07 10.26
CA ARG A 194 1.23 -5.26 10.76
C ARG A 194 -0.19 -4.88 11.16
N THR A 195 -1.02 -4.54 10.17
CA THR A 195 -2.45 -4.34 10.39
C THR A 195 -3.17 -5.68 10.56
N ALA A 196 -4.40 -5.67 11.06
CA ALA A 196 -5.18 -6.89 11.25
C ALA A 196 -5.37 -7.64 9.91
N GLY A 197 -5.66 -6.93 8.83
CA GLY A 197 -5.81 -7.51 7.50
C GLY A 197 -4.54 -8.22 7.02
N VAL A 198 -3.37 -7.60 7.22
CA VAL A 198 -2.07 -8.20 6.85
C VAL A 198 -1.81 -9.48 7.66
N VAL A 199 -2.03 -9.46 8.96
CA VAL A 199 -1.82 -10.62 9.83
C VAL A 199 -2.73 -11.78 9.41
N VAL A 200 -4.02 -11.50 9.19
CA VAL A 200 -5.02 -12.52 8.77
C VAL A 200 -4.66 -13.10 7.40
N THR A 201 -4.24 -12.27 6.44
CA THR A 201 -3.84 -12.72 5.10
C THR A 201 -2.63 -13.64 5.15
N VAL A 202 -1.58 -13.24 5.88
CA VAL A 202 -0.35 -14.03 6.04
C VAL A 202 -0.64 -15.36 6.74
N PHE A 203 -1.44 -15.32 7.81
CA PHE A 203 -1.89 -16.53 8.50
C PHE A 203 -2.66 -17.46 7.55
N GLY A 204 -3.59 -16.91 6.75
CA GLY A 204 -4.35 -17.69 5.78
C GLY A 204 -3.46 -18.41 4.75
N PHE A 205 -2.45 -17.72 4.19
CA PHE A 205 -1.49 -18.36 3.27
C PHE A 205 -0.67 -19.46 3.94
N PHE A 206 -0.18 -19.24 5.16
CA PHE A 206 0.55 -20.26 5.88
C PHE A 206 -0.36 -21.44 6.28
N ALA A 207 -1.61 -21.19 6.63
CA ALA A 207 -2.58 -22.24 6.87
C ALA A 207 -2.87 -23.06 5.59
N MET A 208 -3.02 -22.40 4.42
CA MET A 208 -3.15 -23.09 3.13
C MET A 208 -1.93 -23.99 2.84
N ALA A 209 -0.72 -23.49 3.09
CA ALA A 209 0.50 -24.26 2.90
C ALA A 209 0.59 -25.44 3.89
N ALA A 210 0.20 -25.25 5.15
CA ALA A 210 0.27 -26.25 6.20
C ALA A 210 -0.79 -27.36 6.06
N MET A 211 -1.92 -27.09 5.40
CA MET A 211 -3.01 -28.08 5.24
C MET A 211 -2.54 -29.34 4.54
N HIS A 212 -1.73 -29.24 3.47
CA HIS A 212 -1.25 -30.40 2.71
C HIS A 212 -0.45 -31.38 3.59
N PRO A 213 0.65 -30.96 4.26
CA PRO A 213 1.41 -31.88 5.12
C PRO A 213 0.64 -32.34 6.36
N ILE A 214 -0.26 -31.49 6.91
CA ILE A 214 -1.08 -31.87 8.07
C ILE A 214 -2.01 -33.03 7.72
N VAL A 215 -2.71 -32.94 6.59
CA VAL A 215 -3.65 -34.00 6.18
C VAL A 215 -2.92 -35.28 5.85
N TRP A 216 -1.77 -35.20 5.19
CA TRP A 216 -0.94 -36.36 4.94
C TRP A 216 -0.51 -37.01 6.27
N MET A 217 -0.05 -36.23 7.22
CA MET A 217 0.36 -36.71 8.54
C MET A 217 -0.79 -37.37 9.30
N LEU A 218 -1.96 -36.70 9.33
CA LEU A 218 -3.15 -37.26 9.98
C LEU A 218 -3.63 -38.56 9.32
N GLY A 219 -3.63 -38.61 7.99
CA GLY A 219 -3.95 -39.83 7.25
C GLY A 219 -2.99 -41.03 7.56
N ALA A 220 -1.70 -40.72 7.77
CA ALA A 220 -0.71 -41.72 8.16
C ALA A 220 -0.87 -42.19 9.62
N LEU A 221 -1.23 -41.30 10.54
CA LEU A 221 -1.37 -41.58 11.97
C LEU A 221 -2.73 -42.18 12.35
N MET A 222 -3.79 -41.78 11.69
CA MET A 222 -5.15 -42.14 12.03
C MET A 222 -5.79 -42.90 10.85
N HIS A 223 -5.58 -44.19 10.79
CA HIS A 223 -6.18 -45.08 9.76
C HIS A 223 -7.71 -44.92 9.77
N GLY A 224 -8.28 -44.33 8.68
CA GLY A 224 -9.71 -44.18 8.49
C GLY A 224 -10.29 -42.78 8.80
N LEU A 225 -9.47 -41.81 9.22
CA LEU A 225 -9.94 -40.43 9.37
C LEU A 225 -10.14 -39.80 7.98
N GLN A 226 -11.40 -39.62 7.57
CA GLN A 226 -11.73 -38.82 6.40
C GLN A 226 -11.97 -37.39 6.85
N ILE A 227 -11.02 -36.48 6.54
CA ILE A 227 -11.24 -35.07 6.79
C ILE A 227 -12.25 -34.55 5.76
N GLU A 228 -13.32 -34.00 6.26
CA GLU A 228 -14.38 -33.37 5.44
C GLU A 228 -13.76 -32.33 4.50
N ARG A 229 -14.18 -32.36 3.23
CA ARG A 229 -13.59 -31.50 2.18
C ARG A 229 -13.78 -30.02 2.46
N GLU A 230 -14.80 -29.62 3.19
CA GLU A 230 -15.07 -28.25 3.58
C GLU A 230 -13.96 -27.63 4.44
N VAL A 231 -13.30 -28.41 5.28
CA VAL A 231 -12.18 -27.96 6.12
C VAL A 231 -11.02 -27.39 5.29
N TRP A 232 -10.80 -27.95 4.08
CA TRP A 232 -9.78 -27.49 3.16
C TRP A 232 -10.01 -26.07 2.61
N ASN A 233 -11.25 -25.60 2.66
CA ASN A 233 -11.62 -24.30 2.12
C ASN A 233 -11.51 -23.18 3.15
N ILE A 234 -11.48 -23.50 4.45
CA ILE A 234 -11.39 -22.51 5.54
C ILE A 234 -10.18 -21.56 5.36
N PRO A 235 -8.93 -22.02 5.12
CA PRO A 235 -7.80 -21.11 4.92
C PRO A 235 -7.94 -20.20 3.71
N LYS A 236 -8.62 -20.66 2.65
CA LYS A 236 -8.89 -19.85 1.45
C LYS A 236 -9.79 -18.66 1.81
N PHE A 237 -10.86 -18.90 2.56
CA PHE A 237 -11.77 -17.82 3.02
C PHE A 237 -11.08 -16.89 4.01
N ILE A 238 -10.25 -17.40 4.92
CA ILE A 238 -9.43 -16.59 5.83
C ILE A 238 -8.53 -15.66 5.02
N THR A 239 -7.83 -16.19 4.01
CA THR A 239 -6.97 -15.39 3.13
C THR A 239 -7.77 -14.31 2.41
N ALA A 240 -8.93 -14.66 1.86
CA ALA A 240 -9.78 -13.74 1.13
C ALA A 240 -10.30 -12.59 2.01
N VAL A 241 -10.77 -12.90 3.21
CA VAL A 241 -11.22 -11.91 4.21
C VAL A 241 -10.03 -11.04 4.64
N GLY A 242 -8.85 -11.62 4.87
CA GLY A 242 -7.64 -10.87 5.22
C GLY A 242 -7.23 -9.87 4.15
N VAL A 243 -7.23 -10.29 2.88
CA VAL A 243 -6.94 -9.40 1.75
C VAL A 243 -7.96 -8.27 1.67
N LEU A 244 -9.25 -8.58 1.77
CA LEU A 244 -10.32 -7.58 1.76
C LEU A 244 -10.15 -6.57 2.90
N LEU A 245 -9.87 -7.07 4.11
CA LEU A 245 -9.63 -6.23 5.28
C LEU A 245 -8.41 -5.31 5.07
N THR A 246 -7.32 -5.82 4.50
CA THR A 246 -6.13 -5.01 4.17
C THR A 246 -6.47 -3.85 3.22
N PHE A 247 -7.28 -4.10 2.20
CA PHE A 247 -7.72 -3.05 1.29
C PHE A 247 -8.67 -2.05 1.95
N LEU A 248 -9.56 -2.49 2.83
CA LEU A 248 -10.44 -1.60 3.59
C LEU A 248 -9.64 -0.70 4.54
N GLU A 249 -8.68 -1.26 5.27
CA GLU A 249 -7.76 -0.49 6.12
C GLU A 249 -7.03 0.60 5.33
N GLN A 250 -6.54 0.28 4.13
CA GLN A 250 -5.93 1.29 3.26
C GLN A 250 -6.88 2.39 2.81
N GLN A 251 -8.14 2.03 2.49
CA GLN A 251 -9.13 3.03 2.10
C GLN A 251 -9.46 3.97 3.27
N ILE A 252 -9.54 3.44 4.48
CA ILE A 252 -9.74 4.24 5.69
C ILE A 252 -8.54 5.19 5.88
N ASP A 253 -7.30 4.66 5.86
CA ASP A 253 -6.08 5.48 6.00
C ASP A 253 -6.02 6.61 4.95
N ARG A 254 -6.37 6.30 3.69
CA ARG A 254 -6.44 7.31 2.61
C ARG A 254 -7.52 8.35 2.85
N ALA A 255 -8.72 7.90 3.25
CA ALA A 255 -9.83 8.80 3.52
C ALA A 255 -9.49 9.72 4.70
N GLU A 256 -8.88 9.20 5.77
CA GLU A 256 -8.40 9.99 6.90
C GLU A 256 -7.33 10.99 6.46
N HIS A 257 -6.37 10.56 5.65
CA HIS A 257 -5.33 11.46 5.15
C HIS A 257 -5.93 12.61 4.33
N LEU A 258 -6.84 12.31 3.40
CA LEU A 258 -7.53 13.33 2.60
C LEU A 258 -8.44 14.24 3.44
N ALA A 259 -9.05 13.70 4.51
CA ALA A 259 -9.89 14.48 5.42
C ALA A 259 -9.10 15.41 6.34
N LEU A 260 -7.80 15.15 6.55
CA LEU A 260 -6.95 15.85 7.52
C LEU A 260 -5.82 16.65 6.88
N HIS A 261 -5.57 16.52 5.58
CA HIS A 261 -4.49 17.22 4.87
C HIS A 261 -5.02 17.99 3.66
N ASP A 262 -4.33 19.07 3.32
CA ASP A 262 -4.57 19.84 2.10
C ASP A 262 -4.05 19.08 0.87
N PRO A 263 -4.85 18.84 -0.17
CA PRO A 263 -4.46 18.02 -1.30
C PRO A 263 -3.38 18.65 -2.20
N LEU A 264 -3.22 19.99 -2.19
CA LEU A 264 -2.22 20.68 -2.99
C LEU A 264 -0.84 20.64 -2.33
N THR A 265 -0.77 21.01 -1.06
CA THR A 265 0.50 21.19 -0.34
C THR A 265 0.93 19.97 0.48
N GLY A 266 0.01 19.04 0.74
CA GLY A 266 0.23 17.91 1.63
C GLY A 266 0.31 18.29 3.13
N LEU A 267 0.18 19.55 3.46
CA LEU A 267 0.18 20.03 4.83
C LEU A 267 -1.08 19.60 5.59
N PRO A 268 -1.07 19.54 6.93
CA PRO A 268 -2.26 19.54 7.75
C PRO A 268 -3.26 20.61 7.28
N ASN A 269 -4.55 20.22 7.23
CA ASN A 269 -5.61 21.17 7.01
C ASN A 269 -6.07 21.83 8.33
N ARG A 270 -7.05 22.73 8.26
CA ARG A 270 -7.60 23.43 9.43
C ARG A 270 -8.07 22.47 10.53
N ARG A 271 -8.69 21.35 10.15
CA ARG A 271 -9.21 20.37 11.12
C ARG A 271 -8.09 19.68 11.91
N LEU A 272 -7.06 19.21 11.23
CA LEU A 272 -5.90 18.57 11.90
C LEU A 272 -5.12 19.57 12.74
N LEU A 273 -5.00 20.81 12.28
CA LEU A 273 -4.37 21.88 13.05
C LEU A 273 -5.11 22.15 14.36
N GLN A 274 -6.44 22.21 14.34
CA GLN A 274 -7.26 22.43 15.53
C GLN A 274 -7.06 21.33 16.58
N ASP A 275 -7.08 20.05 16.17
CA ASP A 275 -6.79 18.91 17.07
C ASP A 275 -5.37 19.01 17.67
N ARG A 276 -4.38 19.37 16.85
CA ARG A 276 -3.00 19.55 17.33
C ARG A 276 -2.86 20.73 18.27
N MET A 277 -3.56 21.82 18.00
CA MET A 277 -3.52 23.01 18.84
C MET A 277 -4.05 22.73 20.24
N GLU A 278 -5.22 22.08 20.37
CA GLU A 278 -5.77 21.69 21.66
C GLU A 278 -4.78 20.84 22.48
N LYS A 279 -4.17 19.83 21.85
CA LYS A 279 -3.17 18.97 22.48
C LYS A 279 -1.91 19.71 22.87
N THR A 280 -1.45 20.65 22.03
CA THR A 280 -0.25 21.47 22.29
C THR A 280 -0.48 22.41 23.45
N LEU A 281 -1.61 23.11 23.52
CA LEU A 281 -1.92 24.01 24.62
C LEU A 281 -2.07 23.26 25.96
N GLN A 282 -2.76 22.09 25.94
CA GLN A 282 -2.86 21.25 27.14
C GLN A 282 -1.48 20.74 27.62
N ARG A 283 -0.56 20.47 26.69
CA ARG A 283 0.81 20.09 27.03
C ARG A 283 1.60 21.26 27.56
N ALA A 284 1.49 22.42 26.95
CA ALA A 284 2.15 23.64 27.39
C ALA A 284 1.73 24.02 28.82
N ASP A 285 0.43 23.90 29.14
CA ASP A 285 -0.11 24.17 30.47
C ASP A 285 0.48 23.20 31.52
N ARG A 286 0.50 21.90 31.22
CA ARG A 286 1.08 20.90 32.14
C ARG A 286 2.58 21.08 32.37
N ASN A 287 3.31 21.43 31.32
CA ASN A 287 4.78 21.54 31.38
C ASN A 287 5.24 22.97 31.76
N GLN A 288 4.31 23.92 31.91
CA GLN A 288 4.61 25.33 32.17
C GLN A 288 5.53 25.94 31.09
N THR A 289 5.31 25.55 29.84
CA THR A 289 5.99 26.05 28.64
C THR A 289 5.08 26.99 27.88
N LEU A 290 5.65 27.71 26.91
CA LEU A 290 4.88 28.55 26.00
C LEU A 290 4.57 27.80 24.69
N ALA A 291 3.50 28.23 24.02
CA ALA A 291 3.19 27.85 22.64
C ALA A 291 2.88 29.12 21.84
N ALA A 292 2.96 29.07 20.52
CA ALA A 292 2.58 30.22 19.72
C ALA A 292 1.84 29.81 18.45
N VAL A 293 0.95 30.68 17.98
CA VAL A 293 0.27 30.59 16.70
C VAL A 293 0.77 31.73 15.83
N LEU A 294 1.23 31.39 14.61
CA LEU A 294 1.57 32.35 13.58
C LEU A 294 0.54 32.20 12.45
N MET A 295 -0.17 33.25 12.14
CA MET A 295 -1.00 33.33 10.93
C MET A 295 -0.22 33.98 9.80
N VAL A 296 -0.23 33.35 8.66
CA VAL A 296 0.51 33.73 7.46
C VAL A 296 -0.47 33.85 6.29
N ASP A 297 -0.48 34.96 5.61
CA ASP A 297 -1.30 35.23 4.41
C ASP A 297 -0.35 35.67 3.28
N MET A 298 -0.47 35.03 2.11
CA MET A 298 0.38 35.37 0.95
C MET A 298 -0.07 36.70 0.33
N ASP A 299 0.83 37.65 0.29
CA ASP A 299 0.54 38.98 -0.24
C ASP A 299 0.28 38.94 -1.74
N GLU A 300 -0.79 39.65 -2.18
CA GLU A 300 -1.17 39.78 -3.59
C GLU A 300 -1.32 38.45 -4.36
N PHE A 301 -1.60 37.33 -3.68
CA PHE A 301 -1.70 36.03 -4.30
C PHE A 301 -2.73 35.97 -5.44
N LYS A 302 -3.85 36.69 -5.30
CA LYS A 302 -4.84 36.81 -6.37
C LYS A 302 -4.22 37.41 -7.64
N ARG A 303 -3.35 38.44 -7.51
CA ARG A 303 -2.67 39.06 -8.67
C ARG A 303 -1.73 38.05 -9.36
N ILE A 304 -1.06 37.19 -8.61
CA ILE A 304 -0.23 36.12 -9.16
C ILE A 304 -1.11 35.20 -10.01
N ASN A 305 -2.25 34.73 -9.49
CA ASN A 305 -3.19 33.89 -10.23
C ASN A 305 -3.73 34.57 -11.47
N ASP A 306 -4.16 35.85 -11.36
CA ASP A 306 -4.74 36.61 -12.46
C ASP A 306 -3.70 36.88 -13.58
N THR A 307 -2.41 37.00 -13.24
CA THR A 307 -1.33 37.33 -14.19
C THR A 307 -0.70 36.11 -14.83
N TYR A 308 -0.48 35.03 -14.04
CA TYR A 308 0.33 33.86 -14.46
C TYR A 308 -0.46 32.57 -14.50
N GLY A 309 -1.74 32.62 -14.10
CA GLY A 309 -2.62 31.45 -14.05
C GLY A 309 -2.50 30.65 -12.75
N HIS A 310 -3.52 29.84 -12.47
CA HIS A 310 -3.66 29.07 -11.24
C HIS A 310 -2.51 28.05 -11.05
N ALA A 311 -1.98 27.46 -12.13
CA ALA A 311 -0.88 26.50 -12.04
C ALA A 311 0.41 27.11 -11.46
N VAL A 312 0.67 28.40 -11.75
CA VAL A 312 1.80 29.15 -11.17
C VAL A 312 1.49 29.50 -9.71
N GLY A 313 0.26 29.91 -9.41
CA GLY A 313 -0.18 30.15 -8.02
C GLY A 313 -0.05 28.91 -7.14
N ASP A 314 -0.48 27.74 -7.64
CA ASP A 314 -0.36 26.46 -6.95
C ASP A 314 1.12 26.12 -6.66
N ALA A 315 2.00 26.34 -7.61
CA ALA A 315 3.44 26.12 -7.41
C ALA A 315 4.04 27.10 -6.38
N VAL A 316 3.56 28.34 -6.32
CA VAL A 316 3.96 29.31 -5.28
C VAL A 316 3.52 28.85 -3.90
N LEU A 317 2.30 28.33 -3.74
CA LEU A 317 1.82 27.79 -2.47
C LEU A 317 2.62 26.55 -2.03
N CYS A 318 2.95 25.66 -2.97
CA CYS A 318 3.82 24.52 -2.69
C CYS A 318 5.22 24.97 -2.25
N ALA A 319 5.82 25.93 -2.94
CA ALA A 319 7.11 26.49 -2.56
C ALA A 319 7.10 27.18 -1.19
N ALA A 320 6.04 27.93 -0.89
CA ALA A 320 5.84 28.55 0.42
C ALA A 320 5.74 27.50 1.54
N SER A 321 4.96 26.43 1.31
CA SER A 321 4.82 25.33 2.26
C SER A 321 6.15 24.64 2.56
N GLU A 322 6.96 24.33 1.53
CA GLU A 322 8.29 23.73 1.70
C GLU A 322 9.25 24.62 2.45
N ARG A 323 9.22 25.94 2.19
CA ARG A 323 10.07 26.92 2.86
C ARG A 323 9.75 27.02 4.34
N MET A 324 8.46 27.05 4.69
CA MET A 324 8.01 27.04 6.08
C MET A 324 8.42 25.75 6.78
N LEU A 325 8.19 24.59 6.17
CA LEU A 325 8.58 23.28 6.72
C LEU A 325 10.09 23.21 7.03
N LYS A 326 10.94 23.77 6.17
CA LYS A 326 12.41 23.77 6.37
C LYS A 326 12.85 24.62 7.57
N ARG A 327 12.02 25.51 8.07
CA ARG A 327 12.30 26.36 9.23
C ARG A 327 11.76 25.82 10.55
N LEU A 328 10.89 24.80 10.48
CA LEU A 328 10.18 24.24 11.61
C LEU A 328 10.87 22.99 12.17
N ARG A 329 10.71 22.77 13.48
CA ARG A 329 11.15 21.57 14.17
C ARG A 329 10.09 20.47 14.03
N LYS A 330 10.44 19.26 14.33
CA LYS A 330 9.50 18.12 14.28
C LYS A 330 8.31 18.27 15.24
N ALA A 331 8.46 19.04 16.31
CA ALA A 331 7.39 19.32 17.26
C ALA A 331 6.40 20.39 16.78
N ASP A 332 6.82 21.24 15.83
CA ASP A 332 6.01 22.30 15.29
C ASP A 332 5.09 21.78 14.18
N THR A 333 4.03 22.51 13.89
CA THR A 333 3.10 22.18 12.82
C THR A 333 2.88 23.40 11.93
N VAL A 334 2.97 23.21 10.61
CA VAL A 334 2.40 24.15 9.65
C VAL A 334 1.18 23.51 8.99
N ALA A 335 0.13 24.29 8.80
CA ALA A 335 -1.11 23.88 8.17
C ALA A 335 -1.53 24.91 7.11
N ARG A 336 -2.20 24.46 6.06
CA ARG A 336 -2.91 25.36 5.14
C ARG A 336 -4.36 25.45 5.59
N THR A 337 -4.77 26.66 6.00
CA THR A 337 -6.06 26.92 6.65
C THR A 337 -7.08 27.61 5.76
N GLY A 338 -6.62 28.18 4.65
CA GLY A 338 -7.42 28.86 3.63
C GLY A 338 -6.80 28.74 2.24
N GLY A 339 -7.28 29.50 1.27
CA GLY A 339 -6.77 29.52 -0.10
C GLY A 339 -5.28 29.86 -0.18
N ASP A 340 -4.91 30.99 0.38
CA ASP A 340 -3.55 31.57 0.47
C ASP A 340 -3.08 31.77 1.91
N GLU A 341 -3.84 31.21 2.89
CA GLU A 341 -3.57 31.30 4.31
C GLU A 341 -2.92 30.05 4.86
N PHE A 342 -1.86 30.24 5.65
CA PHE A 342 -1.21 29.22 6.42
C PHE A 342 -1.20 29.55 7.90
N THR A 343 -1.20 28.54 8.74
CA THR A 343 -1.04 28.71 10.19
C THR A 343 0.09 27.83 10.69
N VAL A 344 1.01 28.41 11.45
CA VAL A 344 2.09 27.70 12.12
C VAL A 344 1.79 27.62 13.61
N LEU A 345 1.88 26.44 14.17
CA LEU A 345 1.76 26.15 15.60
C LEU A 345 3.13 25.78 16.13
N LEU A 346 3.65 26.55 17.06
CA LEU A 346 4.91 26.33 17.73
C LEU A 346 4.68 25.72 19.11
N ALA A 347 5.40 24.64 19.40
CA ALA A 347 5.30 23.94 20.67
C ALA A 347 6.55 24.13 21.55
N ASP A 348 6.36 23.98 22.85
CA ASP A 348 7.46 23.94 23.85
C ASP A 348 8.46 25.12 23.73
N LEU A 349 7.93 26.34 23.61
CA LEU A 349 8.76 27.54 23.57
C LEU A 349 9.21 27.90 25.00
N THR A 350 10.45 28.37 25.11
CA THR A 350 11.03 28.89 26.39
C THR A 350 10.81 30.37 26.55
N GLU A 351 10.79 31.12 25.45
CA GLU A 351 10.68 32.57 25.46
C GLU A 351 9.75 33.05 24.34
N PRO A 352 8.94 34.10 24.54
CA PRO A 352 8.07 34.65 23.51
C PRO A 352 8.82 35.17 22.28
N GLN A 353 10.04 35.68 22.46
CA GLN A 353 10.90 36.19 21.41
C GLN A 353 11.23 35.14 20.35
N ASN A 354 11.27 33.86 20.73
CA ASN A 354 11.51 32.76 19.79
C ASN A 354 10.45 32.66 18.70
N ALA A 355 9.17 32.95 19.05
CA ALA A 355 8.08 33.00 18.07
C ALA A 355 8.24 34.16 17.09
N MET A 356 8.62 35.34 17.59
CA MET A 356 8.85 36.52 16.76
C MET A 356 10.07 36.33 15.84
N TYR A 357 11.14 35.71 16.33
CA TYR A 357 12.31 35.40 15.54
C TYR A 357 11.96 34.45 14.39
N LEU A 358 11.21 33.39 14.69
CA LEU A 358 10.82 32.41 13.69
C LEU A 358 9.86 33.03 12.64
N ALA A 359 8.92 33.91 13.06
CA ALA A 359 8.06 34.64 12.14
C ALA A 359 8.88 35.44 11.11
N ARG A 360 9.89 36.19 11.57
CA ARG A 360 10.81 36.92 10.69
C ARG A 360 11.57 36.01 9.74
N THR A 361 12.09 34.89 10.24
CA THR A 361 12.82 33.92 9.42
C THR A 361 11.93 33.28 8.36
N ILE A 362 10.67 33.05 8.66
CA ILE A 362 9.67 32.57 7.69
C ILE A 362 9.41 33.65 6.65
N GLU A 363 9.14 34.89 7.07
CA GLU A 363 8.90 36.03 6.18
C GLU A 363 10.04 36.25 5.19
N GLU A 364 11.29 36.26 5.66
CA GLU A 364 12.49 36.35 4.81
C GLU A 364 12.61 35.17 3.83
N SER A 365 12.24 33.98 4.27
CA SER A 365 12.27 32.78 3.45
C SER A 365 11.19 32.82 2.35
N LEU A 366 10.00 33.37 2.62
CA LEU A 366 8.93 33.54 1.63
C LEU A 366 9.29 34.53 0.53
N GLN A 367 10.08 35.58 0.85
CA GLN A 367 10.52 36.59 -0.11
C GLN A 367 11.54 36.10 -1.13
N GLN A 368 12.11 34.91 -0.97
CA GLN A 368 13.05 34.36 -1.94
C GLN A 368 12.37 34.10 -3.30
N PRO A 369 13.06 34.26 -4.44
CA PRO A 369 12.49 34.03 -5.75
C PRO A 369 11.98 32.57 -5.91
N VAL A 370 10.86 32.40 -6.60
CA VAL A 370 10.31 31.11 -7.03
C VAL A 370 10.36 31.05 -8.54
N THR A 371 10.95 29.99 -9.10
CA THR A 371 10.99 29.77 -10.55
C THR A 371 10.05 28.65 -10.93
N VAL A 372 9.05 28.95 -11.76
CA VAL A 372 8.05 28.01 -12.25
C VAL A 372 7.90 28.17 -13.75
N GLY A 373 8.08 27.10 -14.52
CA GLY A 373 7.88 27.12 -15.98
C GLY A 373 8.73 28.17 -16.73
N GLY A 374 9.91 28.50 -16.19
CA GLY A 374 10.79 29.54 -16.76
C GLY A 374 10.47 30.97 -16.32
N VAL A 375 9.41 31.18 -15.55
CA VAL A 375 9.06 32.49 -14.94
C VAL A 375 9.62 32.53 -13.53
N THR A 376 10.39 33.57 -13.19
CA THR A 376 10.86 33.84 -11.83
C THR A 376 10.05 34.98 -11.23
N LEU A 377 9.41 34.71 -10.09
CA LEU A 377 8.59 35.71 -9.39
C LEU A 377 8.97 35.74 -7.90
N GLN A 378 8.72 36.88 -7.28
CA GLN A 378 8.82 37.04 -5.84
C GLN A 378 7.42 37.03 -5.23
N ALA A 379 7.26 36.21 -4.19
CA ALA A 379 6.09 36.20 -3.35
C ALA A 379 6.50 36.65 -1.95
N SER A 380 5.59 37.31 -1.24
CA SER A 380 5.77 37.70 0.17
C SER A 380 4.56 37.21 0.96
N GLY A 381 4.67 37.25 2.26
CA GLY A 381 3.55 36.94 3.15
C GLY A 381 3.58 37.81 4.39
N SER A 382 2.40 38.23 4.83
CA SER A 382 2.20 38.98 6.07
C SER A 382 1.95 38.01 7.22
N ILE A 383 2.66 38.19 8.35
CA ILE A 383 2.62 37.27 9.49
C ILE A 383 2.14 37.98 10.75
N GLY A 384 1.15 37.39 11.44
CA GLY A 384 0.72 37.77 12.77
C GLY A 384 1.09 36.68 13.78
N VAL A 385 1.44 37.06 14.99
CA VAL A 385 1.92 36.16 16.05
C VAL A 385 1.05 36.34 17.30
N ALA A 386 0.67 35.22 17.91
CA ALA A 386 0.05 35.17 19.25
C ALA A 386 0.72 34.10 20.12
N VAL A 387 1.03 34.43 21.37
CA VAL A 387 1.74 33.57 22.30
C VAL A 387 0.82 33.14 23.44
N TYR A 388 0.73 31.81 23.65
CA TYR A 388 0.06 31.20 24.79
C TYR A 388 1.01 31.12 25.99
N PRO A 389 0.57 31.41 27.23
CA PRO A 389 -0.75 31.96 27.62
C PRO A 389 -0.81 33.48 27.64
N ASN A 390 0.24 34.21 27.15
CA ASN A 390 0.42 35.67 27.31
C ASN A 390 -0.64 36.47 26.61
N ASP A 391 -0.92 36.16 25.33
CA ASP A 391 -1.87 36.92 24.50
C ASP A 391 -3.29 36.37 24.64
N ALA A 392 -3.43 35.06 24.81
CA ALA A 392 -4.72 34.41 25.03
C ALA A 392 -4.54 32.99 25.62
N ARG A 393 -5.63 32.43 26.19
CA ARG A 393 -5.64 31.11 26.82
C ARG A 393 -6.51 30.05 26.12
N SER A 394 -7.22 30.43 25.04
CA SER A 394 -8.01 29.51 24.25
C SER A 394 -7.57 29.51 22.81
N PRO A 395 -7.77 28.39 22.07
CA PRO A 395 -7.46 28.29 20.65
C PRO A 395 -8.06 29.43 19.83
N ASP A 396 -9.36 29.71 20.01
CA ASP A 396 -10.07 30.72 19.23
C ASP A 396 -9.55 32.14 19.50
N ALA A 397 -9.22 32.44 20.76
CA ALA A 397 -8.67 33.73 21.12
C ALA A 397 -7.23 33.91 20.59
N LEU A 398 -6.39 32.87 20.61
CA LEU A 398 -5.08 32.91 19.98
C LEU A 398 -5.17 33.14 18.46
N TYR A 399 -6.09 32.45 17.81
CA TYR A 399 -6.37 32.68 16.40
C TYR A 399 -6.77 34.15 16.11
N ALA A 400 -7.71 34.69 16.87
CA ALA A 400 -8.15 36.09 16.71
C ALA A 400 -7.01 37.10 16.93
N HIS A 401 -6.13 36.83 17.90
CA HIS A 401 -4.95 37.69 18.16
C HIS A 401 -3.94 37.62 17.01
N ALA A 402 -3.64 36.43 16.52
CA ALA A 402 -2.71 36.22 15.41
C ALA A 402 -3.29 36.87 14.11
N ASP A 403 -4.59 36.68 13.83
CA ASP A 403 -5.26 37.27 12.68
C ASP A 403 -5.23 38.82 12.71
N ALA A 404 -5.54 39.40 13.84
CA ALA A 404 -5.45 40.89 14.01
C ALA A 404 -4.01 41.37 13.76
N GLY A 405 -3.02 40.66 14.25
CA GLY A 405 -1.58 40.94 14.01
C GLY A 405 -1.19 40.85 12.53
N MET A 406 -1.64 39.81 11.85
CA MET A 406 -1.43 39.59 10.42
C MET A 406 -2.08 40.70 9.57
N TYR A 407 -3.34 41.05 9.86
CA TYR A 407 -4.02 42.12 9.18
C TYR A 407 -3.31 43.46 9.34
N ALA A 408 -2.81 43.79 10.56
CA ALA A 408 -2.02 44.98 10.80
C ALA A 408 -0.68 44.95 10.00
N ALA A 409 -0.03 43.84 9.87
CA ALA A 409 1.16 43.66 9.04
C ALA A 409 0.85 43.90 7.55
N LYS A 410 -0.23 43.30 7.05
CA LYS A 410 -0.70 43.46 5.66
C LYS A 410 -1.01 44.90 5.30
N ARG A 411 -1.64 45.67 6.22
CA ARG A 411 -1.89 47.11 6.04
C ARG A 411 -0.60 47.91 5.95
N ARG A 412 0.40 47.63 6.80
CA ARG A 412 1.71 48.31 6.77
C ARG A 412 2.46 48.00 5.46
N ALA A 413 2.45 46.78 4.97
CA ALA A 413 3.07 46.39 3.71
C ALA A 413 2.43 47.18 2.52
N LYS A 414 1.11 47.28 2.46
CA LYS A 414 0.42 48.06 1.42
C LYS A 414 0.76 49.54 1.44
N MET A 415 0.84 50.17 2.62
CA MET A 415 1.22 51.59 2.74
C MET A 415 2.65 51.86 2.29
N ALA A 416 3.59 50.92 2.58
CA ALA A 416 4.97 51.04 2.14
C ALA A 416 5.15 50.88 0.62
N GLN A 417 4.33 50.10 -0.04
CA GLN A 417 4.30 49.97 -1.50
C GLN A 417 3.66 51.19 -2.20
N GLY A 418 2.54 51.73 -1.66
CA GLY A 418 1.89 52.90 -2.21
C GLY A 418 2.74 54.16 -2.12
N GLY A 419 3.57 54.30 -1.07
CA GLY A 419 4.52 55.42 -0.94
C GLY A 419 5.70 55.40 -1.93
N ARG A 420 6.08 54.23 -2.43
CA ARG A 420 7.13 54.09 -3.45
C ARG A 420 6.68 54.44 -4.86
N SER A 421 5.41 54.18 -5.20
CA SER A 421 4.87 54.56 -6.51
C SER A 421 4.63 56.03 -6.70
N SER A 422 4.46 56.80 -5.62
CA SER A 422 4.30 58.26 -5.69
C SER A 422 5.61 59.07 -5.73
N SER A 423 6.76 58.43 -5.37
CA SER A 423 8.06 59.10 -5.39
C SER A 423 8.84 58.94 -6.70
N VAL A 424 8.34 58.14 -7.67
CA VAL A 424 8.98 57.93 -8.99
C VAL A 424 8.27 58.77 -10.10
N ALA A 425 7.19 59.49 -9.76
CA ALA A 425 6.43 60.32 -10.69
C ALA A 425 6.60 61.86 -10.40
N GLY A 426 7.69 62.19 -9.69
CA GLY A 426 8.05 63.60 -9.42
C GLY A 426 9.33 64.01 -10.10
#